data_3c4765a9247eefcce6308c1a4a12b5a9
#
_entry.id   3c4765a9247eefcce6308c1a4a12b5a9
#
_cell.length_a   1.000
_cell.length_b   1.000
_cell.length_c   1.000
_cell.angle_alpha   90.00
_cell.angle_beta   90.00
_cell.angle_gamma   90.00
#
_symmetry.space_group_name_H-M   'P 1'
#
loop_
_entity.id
_entity.type
_entity.pdbx_description
1 polymer ?
#
loop_
_entity_poly.entity_id
_entity_poly.type
_entity_poly.pdbx_seq_one_letter_code
_entity_poly.pdbx_strand_id
1 'polypeptide(L)'
;TVSLMTIALLTWLVFHWRENLGKGRDDNLLVLIAFILGLSVGNHLMAFLAAPALVLFVLWVSPRVLLNWRLYVIGVFVAFLGLSIHLFLPLRAALSPIINEADPTCSSIQSALTSIGTMGQAGCTELSAALSRQQYLKPPLIPRLAPLLSQLTNYLQYFDWQWARGVGGTDTLFPGPRVLFTFLFTGLGLYGAVQHLRRDSATALYILTLFGTLSIGLVYYLNFSYGFSLGSPSPTDVHEVRERDYFFIVGFSVWG
;
A
#
# COMPACT_ATOMS: atom_id res chain seq x y z
N THR A 1 -9.65 6.05 -0.15
CA THR A 1 -10.93 5.31 0.04
C THR A 1 -10.99 3.99 -0.74
N VAL A 2 -10.76 3.96 -2.07
CA VAL A 2 -10.79 2.71 -2.85
C VAL A 2 -9.74 1.71 -2.36
N SER A 3 -8.50 2.15 -2.10
CA SER A 3 -7.45 1.28 -1.57
C SER A 3 -7.80 0.68 -0.20
N LEU A 4 -8.43 1.46 0.70
CA LEU A 4 -8.92 0.95 1.99
C LEU A 4 -9.98 -0.14 1.79
N MET A 5 -10.96 0.12 0.93
CA MET A 5 -12.00 -0.87 0.59
C MET A 5 -11.38 -2.15 0.00
N THR A 6 -10.41 -2.00 -0.91
CA THR A 6 -9.74 -3.16 -1.52
C THR A 6 -8.99 -3.99 -0.49
N ILE A 7 -8.25 -3.35 0.43
CA ILE A 7 -7.53 -4.06 1.49
C ILE A 7 -8.51 -4.75 2.46
N ALA A 8 -9.61 -4.09 2.83
CA ALA A 8 -10.66 -4.70 3.65
C ALA A 8 -11.29 -5.92 2.96
N LEU A 9 -11.56 -5.82 1.64
CA LEU A 9 -12.07 -6.94 0.84
C LEU A 9 -11.05 -8.10 0.79
N LEU A 10 -9.78 -7.82 0.54
CA LEU A 10 -8.71 -8.82 0.52
C LEU A 10 -8.56 -9.50 1.88
N THR A 11 -8.66 -8.75 2.97
CA THR A 11 -8.64 -9.27 4.34
C THR A 11 -9.81 -10.21 4.58
N TRP A 12 -11.02 -9.79 4.22
CA TRP A 12 -12.21 -10.62 4.33
C TRP A 12 -12.09 -11.90 3.49
N LEU A 13 -11.63 -11.80 2.24
CA LEU A 13 -11.49 -12.95 1.34
C LEU A 13 -10.46 -13.96 1.87
N VAL A 14 -9.33 -13.53 2.41
CA VAL A 14 -8.32 -14.45 2.91
C VAL A 14 -8.76 -15.13 4.21
N PHE A 15 -9.53 -14.46 5.05
CA PHE A 15 -10.11 -15.09 6.25
C PHE A 15 -11.21 -16.06 5.85
N HIS A 16 -12.06 -15.69 4.90
CA HIS A 16 -13.07 -16.58 4.34
C HIS A 16 -12.46 -17.80 3.62
N TRP A 17 -11.32 -17.64 2.95
CA TRP A 17 -10.54 -18.74 2.41
C TRP A 17 -10.15 -19.74 3.51
N ARG A 18 -9.62 -19.27 4.64
CA ARG A 18 -9.26 -20.13 5.78
C ARG A 18 -10.46 -20.93 6.30
N GLU A 19 -11.63 -20.33 6.42
CA GLU A 19 -12.87 -20.98 6.87
C GLU A 19 -13.38 -22.05 5.89
N ASN A 20 -13.00 -21.95 4.64
CA ASN A 20 -13.40 -22.87 3.58
C ASN A 20 -12.32 -23.88 3.17
N LEU A 21 -11.23 -23.95 3.92
CA LEU A 21 -10.17 -24.94 3.65
C LEU A 21 -10.72 -26.36 3.62
N GLY A 22 -10.37 -27.08 2.55
CA GLY A 22 -10.79 -28.48 2.35
C GLY A 22 -12.23 -28.67 1.89
N LYS A 23 -12.99 -27.58 1.62
CA LYS A 23 -14.37 -27.67 1.09
C LYS A 23 -14.43 -27.68 -0.45
N GLY A 24 -13.29 -27.80 -1.14
CA GLY A 24 -13.20 -27.96 -2.59
C GLY A 24 -13.34 -26.69 -3.42
N ARG A 25 -13.44 -25.51 -2.81
CA ARG A 25 -13.52 -24.19 -3.48
C ARG A 25 -12.53 -23.18 -2.92
N ASP A 26 -11.67 -23.61 -2.04
CA ASP A 26 -10.66 -22.78 -1.37
C ASP A 26 -9.68 -22.16 -2.36
N ASP A 27 -9.15 -22.91 -3.32
CA ASP A 27 -8.23 -22.38 -4.33
C ASP A 27 -8.83 -21.23 -5.15
N ASN A 28 -10.14 -21.26 -5.44
CA ASN A 28 -10.82 -20.21 -6.19
C ASN A 28 -10.78 -18.84 -5.47
N LEU A 29 -10.80 -18.84 -4.15
CA LEU A 29 -10.69 -17.61 -3.37
C LEU A 29 -9.28 -17.01 -3.47
N LEU A 30 -8.23 -17.84 -3.48
CA LEU A 30 -6.86 -17.37 -3.71
C LEU A 30 -6.67 -16.83 -5.14
N VAL A 31 -7.29 -17.45 -6.13
CA VAL A 31 -7.32 -16.95 -7.52
C VAL A 31 -8.02 -15.58 -7.58
N LEU A 32 -9.14 -15.42 -6.90
CA LEU A 32 -9.84 -14.13 -6.82
C LEU A 32 -8.99 -13.06 -6.12
N ILE A 33 -8.29 -13.41 -5.03
CA ILE A 33 -7.35 -12.50 -4.36
C ILE A 33 -6.24 -12.05 -5.32
N ALA A 34 -5.65 -12.97 -6.10
CA ALA A 34 -4.63 -12.65 -7.08
C ALA A 34 -5.16 -11.69 -8.18
N PHE A 35 -6.38 -11.92 -8.66
CA PHE A 35 -7.04 -11.03 -9.62
C PHE A 35 -7.25 -9.62 -9.05
N ILE A 36 -7.81 -9.52 -7.82
CA ILE A 36 -8.07 -8.22 -7.19
C ILE A 36 -6.76 -7.47 -6.91
N LEU A 37 -5.71 -8.16 -6.49
CA LEU A 37 -4.37 -7.55 -6.34
C LEU A 37 -3.87 -6.99 -7.67
N GLY A 38 -3.96 -7.75 -8.76
CA GLY A 38 -3.58 -7.28 -10.09
C GLY A 38 -4.40 -6.06 -10.51
N LEU A 39 -5.72 -6.12 -10.35
CA LEU A 39 -6.64 -5.03 -10.68
C LEU A 39 -6.36 -3.76 -9.84
N SER A 40 -5.98 -3.92 -8.58
CA SER A 40 -5.74 -2.80 -7.66
C SER A 40 -4.56 -1.93 -8.06
N VAL A 41 -3.58 -2.49 -8.79
CA VAL A 41 -2.42 -1.73 -9.31
C VAL A 41 -2.89 -0.62 -10.26
N GLY A 42 -3.94 -0.85 -11.04
CA GLY A 42 -4.53 0.15 -11.93
C GLY A 42 -5.17 1.34 -11.22
N ASN A 43 -5.60 1.16 -9.97
CA ASN A 43 -6.15 2.26 -9.16
C ASN A 43 -5.06 2.94 -8.31
N HIS A 44 -4.43 2.19 -7.43
CA HIS A 44 -3.37 2.72 -6.55
C HIS A 44 -2.51 1.59 -5.99
N LEU A 45 -1.20 1.72 -6.09
CA LEU A 45 -0.24 0.71 -5.65
C LEU A 45 -0.33 0.37 -4.14
N MET A 46 -0.95 1.26 -3.34
CA MET A 46 -1.10 1.08 -1.90
C MET A 46 -1.82 -0.23 -1.53
N ALA A 47 -2.81 -0.66 -2.33
CA ALA A 47 -3.52 -1.91 -2.06
C ALA A 47 -2.59 -3.14 -2.17
N PHE A 48 -1.54 -3.05 -2.99
CA PHE A 48 -0.54 -4.11 -3.14
C PHE A 48 0.34 -4.29 -1.88
N LEU A 49 0.38 -3.29 -1.00
CA LEU A 49 1.08 -3.40 0.29
C LEU A 49 0.45 -4.43 1.25
N ALA A 50 -0.75 -4.92 0.96
CA ALA A 50 -1.34 -6.05 1.67
C ALA A 50 -0.71 -7.41 1.28
N ALA A 51 0.01 -7.50 0.14
CA ALA A 51 0.55 -8.76 -0.37
C ALA A 51 1.47 -9.49 0.63
N PRO A 52 2.41 -8.84 1.35
CA PRO A 52 3.22 -9.54 2.35
C PRO A 52 2.38 -10.21 3.44
N ALA A 53 1.36 -9.53 3.95
CA ALA A 53 0.46 -10.09 4.96
C ALA A 53 -0.35 -11.28 4.42
N LEU A 54 -0.88 -11.16 3.19
CA LEU A 54 -1.60 -12.24 2.51
C LEU A 54 -0.72 -13.46 2.32
N VAL A 55 0.49 -13.29 1.80
CA VAL A 55 1.43 -14.39 1.55
C VAL A 55 1.80 -15.08 2.85
N LEU A 56 2.23 -14.34 3.87
CA LEU A 56 2.60 -14.91 5.16
C LEU A 56 1.43 -15.66 5.81
N PHE A 57 0.22 -15.10 5.75
CA PHE A 57 -0.97 -15.74 6.30
C PHE A 57 -1.30 -17.05 5.59
N VAL A 58 -1.32 -17.05 4.24
CA VAL A 58 -1.59 -18.25 3.45
C VAL A 58 -0.57 -19.34 3.73
N LEU A 59 0.71 -19.00 3.80
CA LEU A 59 1.79 -19.93 4.09
C LEU A 59 1.74 -20.45 5.53
N TRP A 60 1.33 -19.63 6.49
CA TRP A 60 1.17 -20.03 7.88
C TRP A 60 0.01 -21.02 8.05
N VAL A 61 -1.12 -20.73 7.41
CA VAL A 61 -2.34 -21.52 7.54
C VAL A 61 -2.28 -22.82 6.73
N SER A 62 -1.74 -22.77 5.52
CA SER A 62 -1.66 -23.93 4.62
C SER A 62 -0.39 -23.91 3.76
N PRO A 63 0.76 -24.36 4.32
CA PRO A 63 2.02 -24.41 3.55
C PRO A 63 1.95 -25.33 2.33
N ARG A 64 0.96 -26.24 2.27
CA ARG A 64 0.71 -27.11 1.10
C ARG A 64 0.40 -26.32 -0.19
N VAL A 65 -0.06 -25.07 -0.06
CA VAL A 65 -0.26 -24.17 -1.20
C VAL A 65 1.02 -24.05 -2.03
N LEU A 66 2.22 -24.10 -1.41
CA LEU A 66 3.51 -24.07 -2.12
C LEU A 66 3.68 -25.19 -3.16
N LEU A 67 3.02 -26.31 -2.98
CA LEU A 67 3.10 -27.46 -3.88
C LEU A 67 2.06 -27.41 -5.01
N ASN A 68 1.12 -26.47 -4.96
CA ASN A 68 0.06 -26.35 -5.96
C ASN A 68 0.48 -25.46 -7.14
N TRP A 69 1.32 -26.03 -8.03
CA TRP A 69 1.79 -25.28 -9.21
C TRP A 69 0.66 -24.77 -10.12
N ARG A 70 -0.49 -25.48 -10.18
CA ARG A 70 -1.65 -25.05 -10.98
C ARG A 70 -2.22 -23.74 -10.46
N LEU A 71 -2.30 -23.59 -9.13
CA LEU A 71 -2.75 -22.36 -8.50
C LEU A 71 -1.84 -21.18 -8.88
N TYR A 72 -0.52 -21.38 -8.93
CA TYR A 72 0.41 -20.33 -9.35
C TYR A 72 0.21 -19.93 -10.81
N VAL A 73 0.09 -20.91 -11.73
CA VAL A 73 -0.14 -20.61 -13.14
C VAL A 73 -1.44 -19.84 -13.34
N ILE A 74 -2.53 -20.30 -12.74
CA ILE A 74 -3.84 -19.62 -12.83
C ILE A 74 -3.77 -18.26 -12.12
N GLY A 75 -3.17 -18.18 -10.93
CA GLY A 75 -3.02 -16.95 -10.16
C GLY A 75 -2.23 -15.88 -10.92
N VAL A 76 -1.11 -16.25 -11.55
CA VAL A 76 -0.34 -15.35 -12.40
C VAL A 76 -1.16 -14.89 -13.61
N PHE A 77 -1.83 -15.82 -14.30
CA PHE A 77 -2.67 -15.46 -15.44
C PHE A 77 -3.78 -14.47 -15.07
N VAL A 78 -4.53 -14.71 -13.99
CA VAL A 78 -5.59 -13.79 -13.58
C VAL A 78 -5.06 -12.48 -12.99
N ALA A 79 -3.87 -12.47 -12.37
CA ALA A 79 -3.21 -11.24 -11.96
C ALA A 79 -2.85 -10.37 -13.17
N PHE A 80 -2.32 -10.97 -14.25
CA PHE A 80 -2.11 -10.27 -15.51
C PHE A 80 -3.41 -9.80 -16.15
N LEU A 81 -4.48 -10.58 -16.06
CA LEU A 81 -5.80 -10.14 -16.50
C LEU A 81 -6.28 -8.90 -15.70
N GLY A 82 -6.06 -8.87 -14.38
CA GLY A 82 -6.33 -7.69 -13.56
C GLY A 82 -5.46 -6.48 -13.96
N LEU A 83 -4.17 -6.70 -14.22
CA LEU A 83 -3.24 -5.68 -14.69
C LEU A 83 -3.58 -5.14 -16.08
N SER A 84 -4.34 -5.89 -16.89
CA SER A 84 -4.70 -5.49 -18.26
C SER A 84 -5.52 -4.19 -18.31
N ILE A 85 -6.04 -3.71 -17.20
CA ILE A 85 -6.67 -2.38 -17.08
C ILE A 85 -5.74 -1.26 -17.58
N HIS A 86 -4.42 -1.44 -17.48
CA HIS A 86 -3.44 -0.49 -18.00
C HIS A 86 -3.48 -0.33 -19.51
N LEU A 87 -4.02 -1.33 -20.25
CA LEU A 87 -4.25 -1.21 -21.70
C LEU A 87 -5.27 -0.14 -22.06
N PHE A 88 -6.10 0.25 -21.09
CA PHE A 88 -7.04 1.35 -21.27
C PHE A 88 -6.35 2.69 -21.53
N LEU A 89 -5.18 2.92 -20.96
CA LEU A 89 -4.44 4.19 -21.13
C LEU A 89 -4.13 4.51 -22.61
N PRO A 90 -3.41 3.65 -23.35
CA PRO A 90 -3.12 3.92 -24.76
C PRO A 90 -4.39 3.88 -25.63
N LEU A 91 -5.38 3.03 -25.32
CA LEU A 91 -6.64 3.01 -26.06
C LEU A 91 -7.42 4.32 -25.91
N ARG A 92 -7.51 4.84 -24.68
CA ARG A 92 -8.15 6.12 -24.39
C ARG A 92 -7.41 7.28 -25.06
N ALA A 93 -6.09 7.29 -24.99
CA ALA A 93 -5.27 8.33 -25.60
C ALA A 93 -5.43 8.37 -27.13
N ALA A 94 -5.51 7.20 -27.78
CA ALA A 94 -5.75 7.10 -29.21
C ALA A 94 -7.11 7.68 -29.67
N LEU A 95 -8.09 7.80 -28.77
CA LEU A 95 -9.40 8.43 -29.03
C LEU A 95 -9.38 9.96 -28.85
N SER A 96 -8.20 10.56 -28.59
CA SER A 96 -7.99 12.01 -28.44
C SER A 96 -9.02 12.69 -27.52
N PRO A 97 -9.18 12.24 -26.25
CA PRO A 97 -10.13 12.85 -25.34
C PRO A 97 -9.75 14.31 -25.02
N ILE A 98 -10.72 15.14 -24.61
CA ILE A 98 -10.49 16.55 -24.27
C ILE A 98 -9.40 16.72 -23.20
N ILE A 99 -9.34 15.80 -22.22
CA ILE A 99 -8.27 15.74 -21.20
C ILE A 99 -7.45 14.47 -21.49
N ASN A 100 -6.24 14.64 -22.01
CA ASN A 100 -5.32 13.57 -22.35
C ASN A 100 -3.97 13.81 -21.65
N GLU A 101 -3.94 13.69 -20.33
CA GLU A 101 -2.73 13.86 -19.54
C GLU A 101 -1.68 12.81 -19.91
N ALA A 102 -0.43 13.27 -20.07
CA ALA A 102 0.74 12.47 -20.42
C ALA A 102 0.67 11.80 -21.82
N ASP A 103 -0.41 11.99 -22.57
CA ASP A 103 -0.60 11.47 -23.94
C ASP A 103 0.06 10.11 -24.19
N PRO A 104 -0.37 9.01 -23.51
CA PRO A 104 0.35 7.74 -23.51
C PRO A 104 0.18 6.93 -24.81
N THR A 105 0.08 7.62 -25.96
CA THR A 105 0.04 7.00 -27.29
C THR A 105 1.41 6.57 -27.75
N CYS A 106 1.44 5.51 -28.56
CA CYS A 106 2.65 4.98 -29.15
C CYS A 106 2.52 4.91 -30.68
N SER A 107 3.63 5.11 -31.38
CA SER A 107 3.68 5.03 -32.83
C SER A 107 3.47 3.61 -33.40
N SER A 108 3.68 2.58 -32.59
CA SER A 108 3.50 1.19 -32.98
C SER A 108 3.02 0.31 -31.81
N ILE A 109 2.31 -0.77 -32.13
CA ILE A 109 1.87 -1.77 -31.16
C ILE A 109 3.08 -2.42 -30.47
N GLN A 110 4.15 -2.67 -31.21
CA GLN A 110 5.35 -3.30 -30.65
C GLN A 110 6.00 -2.42 -29.57
N SER A 111 6.13 -1.11 -29.80
CA SER A 111 6.69 -0.19 -28.80
C SER A 111 5.77 -0.06 -27.58
N ALA A 112 4.45 -0.10 -27.78
CA ALA A 112 3.48 -0.13 -26.68
C ALA A 112 3.61 -1.40 -25.82
N LEU A 113 3.69 -2.57 -26.45
CA LEU A 113 3.88 -3.84 -25.74
C LEU A 113 5.22 -3.88 -24.99
N THR A 114 6.27 -3.31 -25.58
CA THR A 114 7.58 -3.19 -24.92
C THR A 114 7.48 -2.30 -23.68
N SER A 115 6.81 -1.14 -23.77
CA SER A 115 6.58 -0.26 -22.62
C SER A 115 5.81 -0.96 -21.49
N ILE A 116 4.76 -1.70 -21.83
CA ILE A 116 3.96 -2.44 -20.85
C ILE A 116 4.77 -3.59 -20.24
N GLY A 117 5.42 -4.40 -21.07
CA GLY A 117 6.18 -5.57 -20.62
C GLY A 117 7.40 -5.22 -19.75
N THR A 118 7.99 -4.05 -19.96
CA THR A 118 9.11 -3.54 -19.15
C THR A 118 8.68 -2.61 -18.01
N MET A 119 7.39 -2.44 -17.80
CA MET A 119 6.84 -1.49 -16.81
C MET A 119 7.40 -0.07 -16.97
N GLY A 120 7.55 0.38 -18.21
CA GLY A 120 8.03 1.70 -18.55
C GLY A 120 9.55 1.88 -18.58
N GLN A 121 10.33 0.79 -18.53
CA GLN A 121 11.81 0.89 -18.65
C GLN A 121 12.29 1.05 -20.09
N ALA A 122 11.48 0.63 -21.05
CA ALA A 122 11.76 0.73 -22.48
C ALA A 122 10.46 0.85 -23.27
N GLY A 123 10.55 1.17 -24.56
CA GLY A 123 9.40 1.31 -25.46
C GLY A 123 9.16 2.75 -25.87
N CYS A 124 7.91 3.18 -26.05
CA CYS A 124 7.60 4.56 -26.40
C CYS A 124 7.66 5.48 -25.18
N THR A 125 8.18 6.69 -25.37
CA THR A 125 8.51 7.62 -24.28
C THR A 125 7.30 7.96 -23.44
N GLU A 126 6.19 8.32 -24.04
CA GLU A 126 4.98 8.83 -23.36
C GLU A 126 4.33 7.75 -22.50
N LEU A 127 4.13 6.55 -23.06
CA LEU A 127 3.56 5.43 -22.30
C LEU A 127 4.54 4.94 -21.23
N SER A 128 5.82 4.90 -21.50
CA SER A 128 6.85 4.53 -20.53
C SER A 128 6.90 5.51 -19.36
N ALA A 129 6.83 6.81 -19.62
CA ALA A 129 6.75 7.86 -18.59
C ALA A 129 5.50 7.71 -17.71
N ALA A 130 4.34 7.42 -18.31
CA ALA A 130 3.09 7.19 -17.60
C ALA A 130 3.16 5.93 -16.70
N LEU A 131 3.66 4.82 -17.24
CA LEU A 131 3.78 3.54 -16.51
C LEU A 131 4.82 3.60 -15.39
N SER A 132 5.98 4.23 -15.64
CA SER A 132 7.03 4.43 -14.64
C SER A 132 6.69 5.52 -13.61
N ARG A 133 5.55 6.23 -13.80
CA ARG A 133 5.11 7.34 -12.96
C ARG A 133 6.17 8.44 -12.80
N GLN A 134 6.86 8.76 -13.89
CA GLN A 134 7.95 9.72 -13.92
C GLN A 134 7.56 11.09 -13.34
N GLN A 135 6.33 11.53 -13.54
CA GLN A 135 5.78 12.78 -12.98
C GLN A 135 5.82 12.88 -11.45
N TYR A 136 5.90 11.75 -10.73
CA TYR A 136 5.88 11.73 -9.26
C TYR A 136 7.28 11.76 -8.64
N LEU A 137 8.35 11.72 -9.45
CA LEU A 137 9.75 11.81 -9.02
C LEU A 137 10.00 11.01 -7.73
N LYS A 138 9.60 9.73 -7.73
CA LYS A 138 9.76 8.89 -6.56
C LYS A 138 11.24 8.84 -6.14
N PRO A 139 11.60 9.25 -4.90
CA PRO A 139 12.97 9.16 -4.46
C PRO A 139 13.44 7.70 -4.37
N PRO A 140 14.74 7.44 -4.57
CA PRO A 140 15.31 6.12 -4.31
C PRO A 140 15.17 5.76 -2.84
N LEU A 141 15.27 4.47 -2.49
CA LEU A 141 15.24 4.05 -1.10
C LEU A 141 16.48 4.51 -0.33
N ILE A 142 17.62 4.60 -1.03
CA ILE A 142 18.91 5.05 -0.52
C ILE A 142 19.56 5.93 -1.61
N PRO A 143 20.12 7.10 -1.24
CA PRO A 143 20.19 7.68 0.12
C PRO A 143 18.84 8.15 0.65
N ARG A 144 18.74 8.29 1.98
CA ARG A 144 17.54 8.83 2.63
C ARG A 144 17.47 10.34 2.44
N LEU A 145 16.27 10.87 2.15
CA LEU A 145 16.05 12.32 2.03
C LEU A 145 16.06 13.05 3.37
N ALA A 146 15.69 12.35 4.44
CA ALA A 146 15.85 12.79 5.82
C ALA A 146 16.25 11.60 6.70
N PRO A 147 16.85 11.80 7.88
CA PRO A 147 17.16 10.73 8.82
C PRO A 147 15.91 9.87 9.10
N LEU A 148 16.06 8.55 9.15
CA LEU A 148 14.95 7.63 9.38
C LEU A 148 14.19 7.96 10.67
N LEU A 149 14.91 8.38 11.71
CA LEU A 149 14.29 8.78 12.98
C LEU A 149 13.36 9.98 12.79
N SER A 150 13.75 10.99 12.00
CA SER A 150 12.89 12.14 11.69
C SER A 150 11.65 11.73 10.91
N GLN A 151 11.78 10.80 9.97
CA GLN A 151 10.66 10.25 9.22
C GLN A 151 9.69 9.44 10.12
N LEU A 152 10.23 8.66 11.07
CA LEU A 152 9.42 7.95 12.08
C LEU A 152 8.74 8.93 13.04
N THR A 153 9.42 10.00 13.44
CA THR A 153 8.83 11.07 14.28
C THR A 153 7.65 11.73 13.55
N ASN A 154 7.78 11.98 12.26
CA ASN A 154 6.68 12.52 11.45
C ASN A 154 5.50 11.52 11.34
N TYR A 155 5.77 10.21 11.18
CA TYR A 155 4.73 9.19 11.25
C TYR A 155 4.02 9.18 12.62
N LEU A 156 4.77 9.30 13.72
CA LEU A 156 4.19 9.37 15.07
C LEU A 156 3.33 10.64 15.27
N GLN A 157 3.68 11.76 14.63
CA GLN A 157 2.85 12.96 14.60
C GLN A 157 1.50 12.66 13.91
N TYR A 158 1.52 11.98 12.77
CA TYR A 158 0.30 11.59 12.06
C TYR A 158 -0.54 10.60 12.86
N PHE A 159 0.09 9.67 13.57
CA PHE A 159 -0.58 8.76 14.48
C PHE A 159 -1.24 9.49 15.65
N ASP A 160 -0.53 10.42 16.28
CA ASP A 160 -1.03 11.27 17.36
C ASP A 160 -2.26 12.11 16.93
N TRP A 161 -2.29 12.57 15.69
CA TRP A 161 -3.43 13.31 15.14
C TRP A 161 -4.71 12.50 14.98
N GLN A 162 -4.62 11.17 14.88
CA GLN A 162 -5.80 10.35 14.68
C GLN A 162 -6.80 10.44 15.85
N TRP A 163 -6.33 10.75 17.04
CA TRP A 163 -7.14 10.68 18.26
C TRP A 163 -7.78 11.99 18.66
N ALA A 164 -7.06 13.09 18.53
CA ALA A 164 -7.55 14.37 19.00
C ALA A 164 -6.82 15.56 18.32
N ARG A 165 -6.77 15.59 16.99
CA ARG A 165 -6.04 16.62 16.24
C ARG A 165 -6.42 18.06 16.63
N GLY A 166 -7.70 18.30 16.92
CA GLY A 166 -8.20 19.64 17.35
C GLY A 166 -7.75 20.08 18.75
N VAL A 167 -7.07 19.21 19.50
CA VAL A 167 -6.62 19.51 20.86
C VAL A 167 -5.11 19.72 20.87
N GLY A 168 -4.66 20.96 21.07
CA GLY A 168 -3.25 21.34 21.02
C GLY A 168 -2.75 21.72 19.61
N GLY A 169 -1.46 22.07 19.51
CA GLY A 169 -0.82 22.45 18.25
C GLY A 169 -0.59 21.28 17.30
N THR A 170 -0.43 21.56 16.01
CA THR A 170 -0.12 20.56 14.98
C THR A 170 1.38 20.46 14.67
N ASP A 171 2.14 21.45 15.06
CA ASP A 171 3.60 21.63 14.86
C ASP A 171 4.45 20.95 15.92
N THR A 172 3.83 20.35 16.92
CA THR A 172 4.51 19.67 18.02
C THR A 172 4.02 18.23 18.14
N LEU A 173 4.95 17.32 18.47
CA LEU A 173 4.64 15.93 18.76
C LEU A 173 4.15 15.82 20.20
N PHE A 174 3.04 15.10 20.41
CA PHE A 174 2.45 14.83 21.73
C PHE A 174 2.25 16.09 22.60
N PRO A 175 1.56 17.14 22.11
CA PRO A 175 1.24 18.27 22.96
C PRO A 175 0.45 17.84 24.18
N GLY A 176 0.69 18.49 25.35
CA GLY A 176 0.17 18.08 26.64
C GLY A 176 -1.31 17.71 26.69
N PRO A 177 -2.21 18.49 26.09
CA PRO A 177 -3.64 18.15 26.11
C PRO A 177 -4.01 16.90 25.31
N ARG A 178 -3.25 16.58 24.24
CA ARG A 178 -3.54 15.44 23.33
C ARG A 178 -2.89 14.14 23.79
N VAL A 179 -1.80 14.23 24.55
CA VAL A 179 -1.00 13.06 24.93
C VAL A 179 -1.82 11.99 25.65
N LEU A 180 -2.80 12.39 26.46
CA LEU A 180 -3.67 11.46 27.17
C LEU A 180 -4.47 10.58 26.21
N PHE A 181 -5.04 11.17 25.16
CA PHE A 181 -5.81 10.42 24.15
C PHE A 181 -4.91 9.47 23.37
N THR A 182 -3.72 9.92 22.98
CA THR A 182 -2.76 9.08 22.26
C THR A 182 -2.30 7.90 23.09
N PHE A 183 -1.98 8.08 24.36
CA PHE A 183 -1.64 6.96 25.26
C PHE A 183 -2.82 6.03 25.50
N LEU A 184 -4.02 6.55 25.70
CA LEU A 184 -5.22 5.74 25.87
C LEU A 184 -5.46 4.82 24.67
N PHE A 185 -5.52 5.38 23.45
CA PHE A 185 -5.78 4.60 22.25
C PHE A 185 -4.60 3.69 21.87
N THR A 186 -3.37 4.09 22.16
CA THR A 186 -2.21 3.21 22.02
C THR A 186 -2.31 2.01 22.97
N GLY A 187 -2.66 2.25 24.24
CA GLY A 187 -2.84 1.20 25.22
C GLY A 187 -3.98 0.22 24.87
N LEU A 188 -5.10 0.75 24.38
CA LEU A 188 -6.23 -0.07 23.92
C LEU A 188 -5.85 -0.93 22.71
N GLY A 189 -5.15 -0.36 21.71
CA GLY A 189 -4.69 -1.10 20.55
C GLY A 189 -3.69 -2.20 20.91
N LEU A 190 -2.72 -1.91 21.79
CA LEU A 190 -1.77 -2.92 22.28
C LEU A 190 -2.48 -4.04 23.07
N TYR A 191 -3.43 -3.68 23.92
CA TYR A 191 -4.24 -4.66 24.64
C TYR A 191 -5.02 -5.54 23.67
N GLY A 192 -5.69 -4.93 22.67
CA GLY A 192 -6.40 -5.64 21.61
C GLY A 192 -5.50 -6.59 20.84
N ALA A 193 -4.30 -6.14 20.42
CA ALA A 193 -3.31 -6.96 19.71
C ALA A 193 -2.88 -8.18 20.55
N VAL A 194 -2.62 -8.00 21.85
CA VAL A 194 -2.27 -9.11 22.76
C VAL A 194 -3.42 -10.10 22.91
N GLN A 195 -4.65 -9.62 23.06
CA GLN A 195 -5.83 -10.49 23.17
C GLN A 195 -6.10 -11.24 21.85
N HIS A 196 -5.93 -10.57 20.71
CA HIS A 196 -6.05 -11.19 19.38
C HIS A 196 -5.01 -12.30 19.20
N LEU A 197 -3.75 -12.02 19.52
CA LEU A 197 -2.65 -12.99 19.43
C LEU A 197 -2.90 -14.24 20.29
N ARG A 198 -3.49 -14.06 21.48
CA ARG A 198 -3.83 -15.18 22.38
C ARG A 198 -5.00 -16.02 21.88
N ARG A 199 -5.95 -15.42 21.14
CA ARG A 199 -7.16 -16.11 20.65
C ARG A 199 -6.93 -16.80 19.31
N ASP A 200 -6.28 -16.11 18.37
CA ASP A 200 -6.02 -16.57 17.01
C ASP A 200 -4.71 -15.99 16.49
N SER A 201 -3.63 -16.71 16.68
CA SER A 201 -2.29 -16.28 16.29
C SER A 201 -2.12 -16.07 14.79
N ALA A 202 -2.85 -16.82 13.95
CA ALA A 202 -2.72 -16.72 12.50
C ALA A 202 -3.32 -15.40 11.99
N THR A 203 -4.56 -15.06 12.39
CA THR A 203 -5.17 -13.79 11.99
C THR A 203 -4.48 -12.60 12.66
N ALA A 204 -3.99 -12.76 13.89
CA ALA A 204 -3.18 -11.74 14.56
C ALA A 204 -1.87 -11.47 13.80
N LEU A 205 -1.16 -12.51 13.32
CA LEU A 205 0.04 -12.36 12.49
C LEU A 205 -0.28 -11.61 11.21
N TYR A 206 -1.41 -11.93 10.55
CA TYR A 206 -1.86 -11.20 9.36
C TYR A 206 -2.04 -9.70 9.65
N ILE A 207 -2.82 -9.37 10.69
CA ILE A 207 -3.11 -7.96 11.06
C ILE A 207 -1.83 -7.22 11.46
N LEU A 208 -0.95 -7.83 12.26
CA LEU A 208 0.32 -7.23 12.66
C LEU A 208 1.26 -7.00 11.46
N THR A 209 1.31 -7.95 10.52
CA THR A 209 2.11 -7.79 9.30
C THR A 209 1.53 -6.70 8.42
N LEU A 210 0.20 -6.67 8.25
CA LEU A 210 -0.49 -5.64 7.49
C LEU A 210 -0.24 -4.25 8.08
N PHE A 211 -0.39 -4.11 9.40
CA PHE A 211 -0.07 -2.86 10.12
C PHE A 211 1.40 -2.47 9.93
N GLY A 212 2.33 -3.40 10.12
CA GLY A 212 3.77 -3.15 9.96
C GLY A 212 4.14 -2.68 8.54
N THR A 213 3.57 -3.29 7.50
CA THR A 213 3.82 -2.88 6.11
C THR A 213 3.20 -1.53 5.77
N LEU A 214 2.01 -1.23 6.29
CA LEU A 214 1.28 0.02 6.05
C LEU A 214 1.71 1.18 6.97
N SER A 215 2.60 0.94 7.92
CA SER A 215 3.17 1.93 8.83
C SER A 215 4.69 2.05 8.60
N ILE A 216 5.49 1.30 9.31
CA ILE A 216 6.96 1.38 9.26
C ILE A 216 7.50 1.03 7.87
N GLY A 217 6.94 -0.02 7.23
CA GLY A 217 7.30 -0.40 5.87
C GLY A 217 7.04 0.73 4.87
N LEU A 218 5.90 1.41 5.01
CA LEU A 218 5.53 2.52 4.16
C LEU A 218 6.39 3.77 4.41
N VAL A 219 6.75 4.08 5.66
CA VAL A 219 7.72 5.14 6.00
C VAL A 219 9.05 4.88 5.30
N TYR A 220 9.53 3.64 5.38
CA TYR A 220 10.77 3.26 4.71
C TYR A 220 10.67 3.38 3.18
N TYR A 221 9.57 2.91 2.60
CA TYR A 221 9.33 2.93 1.16
C TYR A 221 9.20 4.34 0.58
N LEU A 222 8.47 5.25 1.25
CA LEU A 222 8.20 6.60 0.76
C LEU A 222 9.45 7.49 0.77
N ASN A 223 10.38 7.25 1.69
CA ASN A 223 11.62 8.03 1.81
C ASN A 223 11.39 9.55 1.68
N PHE A 224 10.42 10.08 2.41
CA PHE A 224 10.11 11.52 2.35
C PHE A 224 11.13 12.38 3.09
N SER A 225 11.14 13.68 2.80
CA SER A 225 11.95 14.71 3.44
C SER A 225 11.51 14.94 4.89
N TYR A 226 11.95 16.03 5.54
CA TYR A 226 11.42 16.41 6.84
C TYR A 226 9.92 16.72 6.75
N GLY A 227 9.17 16.45 7.81
CA GLY A 227 7.72 16.68 7.85
C GLY A 227 7.36 18.15 7.58
N PHE A 228 6.21 18.38 6.98
CA PHE A 228 5.75 19.73 6.62
C PHE A 228 5.64 20.66 7.83
N SER A 229 5.02 20.19 8.92
CA SER A 229 4.76 21.01 10.12
C SER A 229 5.72 20.73 11.28
N LEU A 230 6.57 19.70 11.20
CA LEU A 230 7.57 19.45 12.24
C LEU A 230 8.85 20.23 11.98
N GLY A 231 9.46 20.76 13.05
CA GLY A 231 10.76 21.39 12.99
C GLY A 231 11.87 20.42 12.55
N SER A 232 12.92 20.97 11.96
CA SER A 232 14.14 20.26 11.57
C SER A 232 15.37 20.84 12.27
N PRO A 233 16.50 20.11 12.32
CA PRO A 233 17.72 20.59 12.94
C PRO A 233 18.31 21.83 12.31
N SER A 234 18.10 22.05 10.99
CA SER A 234 18.63 23.20 10.26
C SER A 234 17.53 23.92 9.47
N PRO A 235 17.57 25.26 9.42
CA PRO A 235 16.66 26.05 8.59
C PRO A 235 16.79 25.78 7.08
N THR A 236 17.89 25.15 6.66
CA THR A 236 18.16 24.80 5.25
C THR A 236 17.68 23.40 4.88
N ASP A 237 17.15 22.65 5.85
CA ASP A 237 16.63 21.31 5.62
C ASP A 237 15.42 21.35 4.69
N VAL A 238 15.34 20.38 3.78
CA VAL A 238 14.24 20.27 2.82
C VAL A 238 13.05 19.61 3.50
N HIS A 239 11.94 20.35 3.56
CA HIS A 239 10.68 19.87 4.07
C HIS A 239 9.76 19.37 2.96
N GLU A 240 8.82 18.52 3.32
CA GLU A 240 7.70 18.18 2.45
C GLU A 240 6.86 19.43 2.18
N VAL A 241 6.30 19.53 0.97
CA VAL A 241 5.46 20.69 0.57
C VAL A 241 4.05 20.64 1.15
N ARG A 242 3.67 19.49 1.74
CA ARG A 242 2.38 19.25 2.41
C ARG A 242 2.47 18.04 3.31
N GLU A 243 1.49 17.88 4.18
CA GLU A 243 1.37 16.68 5.03
C GLU A 243 1.15 15.42 4.19
N ARG A 244 1.76 14.33 4.63
CA ARG A 244 1.70 13.01 3.98
C ARG A 244 0.85 11.99 4.75
N ASP A 245 0.06 12.45 5.71
CA ASP A 245 -0.80 11.64 6.61
C ASP A 245 -1.75 10.70 5.84
N TYR A 246 -2.24 11.15 4.69
CA TYR A 246 -3.18 10.39 3.85
C TYR A 246 -2.60 9.05 3.33
N PHE A 247 -1.28 8.89 3.28
CA PHE A 247 -0.67 7.60 2.93
C PHE A 247 -0.86 6.56 4.02
N PHE A 248 -0.99 6.98 5.28
CA PHE A 248 -1.05 6.08 6.44
C PHE A 248 -2.47 5.75 6.90
N ILE A 249 -3.50 6.31 6.25
CA ILE A 249 -4.90 6.14 6.65
C ILE A 249 -5.32 4.67 6.79
N VAL A 250 -4.80 3.78 5.94
CA VAL A 250 -5.10 2.36 6.01
C VAL A 250 -4.43 1.72 7.23
N GLY A 251 -3.17 2.07 7.50
CA GLY A 251 -2.45 1.62 8.70
C GLY A 251 -3.16 2.05 9.97
N PHE A 252 -3.61 3.29 10.03
CA PHE A 252 -4.37 3.81 11.17
C PHE A 252 -5.73 3.12 11.34
N SER A 253 -6.41 2.79 10.22
CA SER A 253 -7.66 2.03 10.25
C SER A 253 -7.49 0.57 10.71
N VAL A 254 -6.30 0.00 10.52
CA VAL A 254 -5.96 -1.35 11.03
C VAL A 254 -5.67 -1.30 12.54
N TRP A 255 -5.14 -0.18 13.05
CA TRP A 255 -4.88 0.01 14.47
C TRP A 255 -6.16 0.17 15.29
N GLY A 256 -7.15 0.93 14.80
CA GLY A 256 -8.44 1.21 15.45
C GLY A 256 -9.41 0.06 15.38
#